data_bf4ef69b6830985897f843749fd39b95
#
_entry.id   bf4ef69b6830985897f843749fd39b95
#
_cell.length_a   1.000
_cell.length_b   1.000
_cell.length_c   1.000
_cell.angle_alpha   90.00
_cell.angle_beta   90.00
_cell.angle_gamma   90.00
#
_symmetry.space_group_name_H-M   'P 1'
#
loop_
_entity.id
_entity.type
_entity.pdbx_description
1 polymer ?
#
loop_
_entity_poly.entity_id
_entity_poly.type
_entity_poly.pdbx_seq_one_letter_code
_entity_poly.pdbx_strand_id
1 'polypeptide(L)'
;MWIKNFFNELNAWRIVRKEYRNNRLLFESIGLKKDWGGRLYKVINRDPEIVLGSDEDEVYLRKELSEISSVLIKCNIYDILAYELKPLEEVTKIDDTHEEYEHGYLITLTPAWNLNKQYVTLKSLFFVIVGFVALISGIVWSVIKYLIPYIQIIC
;
A
#
# COMPACT_ATOMS: atom_id res chain seq x y z
N MET A 1 -8.67 -3.71 21.67
CA MET A 1 -7.39 -3.24 21.15
C MET A 1 -7.34 -3.32 19.60
N TRP A 2 -7.68 -4.44 18.98
CA TRP A 2 -7.67 -4.66 17.52
C TRP A 2 -8.60 -3.70 16.73
N ILE A 3 -9.84 -3.50 17.17
CA ILE A 3 -10.82 -2.62 16.51
C ILE A 3 -10.32 -1.17 16.45
N LYS A 4 -9.70 -0.67 17.52
CA LYS A 4 -9.16 0.69 17.57
C LYS A 4 -8.03 0.89 16.55
N ASN A 5 -7.13 -0.09 16.43
CA ASN A 5 -6.05 -0.05 15.44
C ASN A 5 -6.58 -0.08 14.01
N PHE A 6 -7.60 -0.88 13.74
CA PHE A 6 -8.26 -0.95 12.45
C PHE A 6 -8.85 0.41 12.03
N PHE A 7 -9.57 1.09 12.92
CA PHE A 7 -10.10 2.43 12.61
C PHE A 7 -9.00 3.48 12.45
N ASN A 8 -7.91 3.38 13.20
CA ASN A 8 -6.77 4.26 13.04
C ASN A 8 -6.08 4.08 11.68
N GLU A 9 -5.93 2.84 11.23
CA GLU A 9 -5.38 2.53 9.90
C GLU A 9 -6.30 3.03 8.78
N LEU A 10 -7.60 2.85 8.91
CA LEU A 10 -8.58 3.41 7.97
C LEU A 10 -8.48 4.93 7.89
N ASN A 11 -8.32 5.59 9.03
CA ASN A 11 -8.16 7.04 9.05
C ASN A 11 -6.84 7.46 8.39
N ALA A 12 -5.75 6.74 8.63
CA ALA A 12 -4.47 6.97 7.96
C ALA A 12 -4.62 6.85 6.42
N TRP A 13 -5.30 5.82 5.92
CA TRP A 13 -5.63 5.67 4.51
C TRP A 13 -6.40 6.86 3.95
N ARG A 14 -7.40 7.33 4.69
CA ARG A 14 -8.21 8.48 4.30
C ARG A 14 -7.39 9.75 4.19
N ILE A 15 -6.52 10.00 5.17
CA ILE A 15 -5.63 11.17 5.22
C ILE A 15 -4.65 11.13 4.05
N VAL A 16 -3.91 10.04 3.87
CA VAL A 16 -2.93 9.91 2.78
C VAL A 16 -3.59 10.07 1.42
N ARG A 17 -4.77 9.48 1.22
CA ARG A 17 -5.51 9.62 -0.04
C ARG A 17 -5.98 11.04 -0.30
N LYS A 18 -6.36 11.78 0.74
CA LYS A 18 -6.74 13.20 0.64
C LYS A 18 -5.52 14.04 0.29
N GLU A 19 -4.42 13.88 1.02
CA GLU A 19 -3.19 14.65 0.79
C GLU A 19 -2.57 14.35 -0.58
N TYR A 20 -2.57 13.09 -1.03
CA TYR A 20 -2.15 12.75 -2.38
C TYR A 20 -2.96 13.50 -3.46
N ARG A 21 -4.29 13.59 -3.30
CA ARG A 21 -5.13 14.35 -4.26
C ARG A 21 -4.85 15.83 -4.25
N ASN A 22 -4.68 16.40 -3.05
CA ASN A 22 -4.45 17.84 -2.89
C ASN A 22 -3.08 18.28 -3.42
N ASN A 23 -2.08 17.40 -3.31
CA ASN A 23 -0.68 17.70 -3.64
C ASN A 23 -0.14 16.79 -4.76
N ARG A 24 -1.00 16.37 -5.68
CA ARG A 24 -0.66 15.38 -6.71
C ARG A 24 0.59 15.75 -7.51
N LEU A 25 0.66 16.99 -7.97
CA LEU A 25 1.81 17.47 -8.75
C LEU A 25 3.12 17.42 -7.96
N LEU A 26 3.07 17.70 -6.64
CA LEU A 26 4.23 17.60 -5.78
C LEU A 26 4.71 16.16 -5.59
N PHE A 27 3.80 15.20 -5.47
CA PHE A 27 4.15 13.78 -5.39
C PHE A 27 4.70 13.26 -6.71
N GLU A 28 4.07 13.62 -7.81
CA GLU A 28 4.50 13.22 -9.15
C GLU A 28 5.87 13.84 -9.54
N SER A 29 6.18 15.07 -9.07
CA SER A 29 7.46 15.71 -9.34
C SER A 29 8.68 14.99 -8.74
N ILE A 30 8.47 14.26 -7.65
CA ILE A 30 9.50 13.40 -7.03
C ILE A 30 9.35 11.92 -7.44
N GLY A 31 8.54 11.62 -8.43
CA GLY A 31 8.33 10.26 -8.95
C GLY A 31 7.47 9.34 -8.07
N LEU A 32 6.83 9.85 -7.02
CA LEU A 32 5.90 9.09 -6.20
C LEU A 32 4.56 8.91 -6.92
N LYS A 33 4.18 7.66 -7.13
CA LYS A 33 2.92 7.24 -7.75
C LYS A 33 2.03 6.55 -6.72
N LYS A 34 0.75 6.47 -7.02
CA LYS A 34 -0.21 5.76 -6.20
C LYS A 34 -0.72 4.53 -6.94
N ASP A 35 -0.67 3.36 -6.30
CA ASP A 35 -1.26 2.14 -6.85
C ASP A 35 -2.79 2.09 -6.65
N TRP A 36 -3.41 1.07 -7.22
CA TRP A 36 -4.85 0.84 -7.05
C TRP A 36 -5.23 0.60 -5.58
N GLY A 37 -4.36 -0.06 -4.82
CA GLY A 37 -4.52 -0.31 -3.39
C GLY A 37 -4.36 0.94 -2.51
N GLY A 38 -3.98 2.08 -3.09
CA GLY A 38 -3.79 3.35 -2.37
C GLY A 38 -2.43 3.49 -1.70
N ARG A 39 -1.50 2.54 -1.89
CA ARG A 39 -0.11 2.69 -1.46
C ARG A 39 0.61 3.67 -2.37
N LEU A 40 1.53 4.40 -1.80
CA LEU A 40 2.45 5.22 -2.60
C LEU A 40 3.69 4.39 -2.92
N TYR A 41 4.20 4.52 -4.12
CA TYR A 41 5.41 3.81 -4.53
C TYR A 41 6.27 4.68 -5.43
N LYS A 42 7.57 4.45 -5.38
CA LYS A 42 8.57 5.03 -6.29
C LYS A 42 9.51 3.92 -6.74
N VAL A 43 9.75 3.88 -8.03
CA VAL A 43 10.84 3.08 -8.61
C VAL A 43 12.05 4.00 -8.73
N ILE A 44 13.15 3.60 -8.14
CA ILE A 44 14.43 4.30 -8.21
C ILE A 44 15.29 3.48 -9.15
N ASN A 45 15.47 3.97 -10.38
CA ASN A 45 16.39 3.39 -11.32
C ASN A 45 17.80 3.81 -10.95
N ARG A 46 18.69 2.87 -10.96
CA ARG A 46 20.09 3.04 -10.61
C ARG A 46 20.97 2.85 -11.82
N ASP A 47 22.10 3.54 -11.86
CA ASP A 47 23.13 3.27 -12.83
C ASP A 47 23.62 1.82 -12.65
N PRO A 48 23.61 0.98 -13.69
CA PRO A 48 24.05 -0.41 -13.61
C PRO A 48 25.52 -0.56 -13.20
N GLU A 49 26.34 0.48 -13.34
CA GLU A 49 27.74 0.49 -12.89
C GLU A 49 27.88 0.56 -11.36
N ILE A 50 26.86 1.03 -10.65
CA ILE A 50 26.86 1.11 -9.18
C ILE A 50 26.53 -0.26 -8.59
N VAL A 51 27.46 -0.84 -7.83
CA VAL A 51 27.26 -2.14 -7.18
C VAL A 51 26.27 -2.03 -6.03
N LEU A 52 25.31 -2.96 -5.97
CA LEU A 52 24.33 -3.06 -4.88
C LEU A 52 25.04 -3.20 -3.52
N GLY A 53 24.63 -2.33 -2.57
CA GLY A 53 25.21 -2.33 -1.22
C GLY A 53 26.59 -1.69 -1.11
N SER A 54 27.07 -1.00 -2.16
CA SER A 54 28.25 -0.17 -2.10
C SER A 54 27.99 1.14 -1.36
N ASP A 55 29.06 1.82 -0.92
CA ASP A 55 28.93 3.14 -0.28
C ASP A 55 28.26 4.16 -1.20
N GLU A 56 28.51 4.09 -2.51
CA GLU A 56 27.88 4.95 -3.51
C GLU A 56 26.38 4.69 -3.63
N ASP A 57 25.97 3.44 -3.61
CA ASP A 57 24.58 3.02 -3.62
C ASP A 57 23.83 3.52 -2.37
N GLU A 58 24.47 3.40 -1.20
CA GLU A 58 23.90 3.95 0.05
C GLU A 58 23.71 5.47 0.01
N VAL A 59 24.69 6.20 -0.51
CA VAL A 59 24.60 7.66 -0.64
C VAL A 59 23.47 8.05 -1.58
N TYR A 60 23.37 7.37 -2.71
CA TYR A 60 22.30 7.60 -3.68
C TYR A 60 20.92 7.34 -3.06
N LEU A 61 20.76 6.20 -2.41
CA LEU A 61 19.52 5.80 -1.77
C LEU A 61 19.12 6.76 -0.62
N ARG A 62 20.08 7.20 0.19
CA ARG A 62 19.84 8.20 1.25
C ARG A 62 19.33 9.51 0.70
N LYS A 63 19.87 9.97 -0.42
CA LYS A 63 19.40 11.19 -1.09
C LYS A 63 17.95 11.07 -1.52
N GLU A 64 17.60 9.98 -2.18
CA GLU A 64 16.24 9.70 -2.64
C GLU A 64 15.24 9.59 -1.48
N LEU A 65 15.61 8.88 -0.41
CA LEU A 65 14.79 8.76 0.80
C LEU A 65 14.61 10.11 1.50
N SER A 66 15.65 10.96 1.53
CA SER A 66 15.58 12.30 2.12
C SER A 66 14.60 13.18 1.33
N GLU A 67 14.62 13.13 0.02
CA GLU A 67 13.69 13.87 -0.84
C GLU A 67 12.25 13.45 -0.59
N ILE A 68 11.98 12.14 -0.59
CA ILE A 68 10.66 11.58 -0.27
C ILE A 68 10.22 12.07 1.12
N SER A 69 11.07 11.91 2.13
CA SER A 69 10.76 12.31 3.51
C SER A 69 10.42 13.78 3.62
N SER A 70 11.15 14.65 2.92
CA SER A 70 10.90 16.11 2.93
C SER A 70 9.51 16.46 2.39
N VAL A 71 9.06 15.78 1.35
CA VAL A 71 7.72 15.98 0.78
C VAL A 71 6.64 15.42 1.70
N LEU A 72 6.85 14.24 2.29
CA LEU A 72 5.91 13.64 3.23
C LEU A 72 5.71 14.50 4.48
N ILE A 73 6.78 15.12 4.99
CA ILE A 73 6.73 16.06 6.11
C ILE A 73 5.94 17.32 5.72
N LYS A 74 6.20 17.90 4.54
CA LYS A 74 5.44 19.06 4.03
C LYS A 74 3.95 18.77 3.91
N CYS A 75 3.59 17.55 3.55
CA CYS A 75 2.21 17.10 3.45
C CYS A 75 1.63 16.58 4.79
N ASN A 76 2.41 16.62 5.86
CA ASN A 76 2.01 16.16 7.21
C ASN A 76 1.49 14.71 7.26
N ILE A 77 2.11 13.84 6.48
CA ILE A 77 1.75 12.40 6.39
C ILE A 77 2.93 11.47 6.68
N TYR A 78 4.10 12.02 7.04
CA TYR A 78 5.30 11.23 7.30
C TYR A 78 5.09 10.20 8.42
N ASP A 79 4.49 10.62 9.54
CA ASP A 79 4.33 9.79 10.74
C ASP A 79 3.27 8.68 10.60
N ILE A 80 2.45 8.76 9.56
CA ILE A 80 1.38 7.78 9.31
C ILE A 80 1.69 6.82 8.17
N LEU A 81 2.92 6.86 7.65
CA LEU A 81 3.39 5.99 6.59
C LEU A 81 4.48 5.06 7.10
N ALA A 82 4.33 3.78 6.78
CA ALA A 82 5.41 2.81 6.89
C ALA A 82 6.04 2.61 5.51
N TYR A 83 7.36 2.48 5.45
CA TYR A 83 8.05 2.25 4.20
C TYR A 83 8.64 0.84 4.15
N GLU A 84 8.66 0.28 2.96
CA GLU A 84 9.34 -0.96 2.62
C GLU A 84 10.24 -0.69 1.41
N LEU A 85 11.47 -1.13 1.49
CA LEU A 85 12.46 -1.04 0.43
C LEU A 85 12.75 -2.44 -0.09
N LYS A 86 12.62 -2.62 -1.40
CA LYS A 86 12.95 -3.89 -2.05
C LYS A 86 13.92 -3.62 -3.19
N PRO A 87 14.99 -4.41 -3.32
CA PRO A 87 15.79 -4.38 -4.55
C PRO A 87 14.91 -4.82 -5.71
N LEU A 88 15.08 -4.17 -6.83
CA LEU A 88 14.40 -4.46 -8.08
C LEU A 88 15.46 -4.91 -9.10
N GLU A 89 15.32 -6.13 -9.55
CA GLU A 89 16.07 -6.65 -10.69
C GLU A 89 15.02 -7.05 -11.74
N GLU A 90 14.85 -6.22 -12.73
CA GLU A 90 13.92 -6.48 -13.82
C GLU A 90 14.71 -6.72 -15.10
N VAL A 91 14.48 -7.86 -15.72
CA VAL A 91 15.05 -8.21 -17.02
C VAL A 91 14.05 -7.82 -18.08
N THR A 92 14.32 -6.75 -18.81
CA THR A 92 13.52 -6.38 -19.97
C THR A 92 14.12 -7.00 -21.21
N LYS A 93 13.42 -7.95 -21.83
CA LYS A 93 13.82 -8.50 -23.13
C LYS A 93 13.48 -7.50 -24.22
N ILE A 94 14.52 -6.94 -24.85
CA ILE A 94 14.35 -6.02 -25.97
C ILE A 94 14.20 -6.81 -27.28
N ASP A 95 14.95 -7.91 -27.41
CA ASP A 95 14.82 -8.88 -28.50
C ASP A 95 15.39 -10.25 -28.06
N ASP A 96 15.38 -11.25 -28.96
CA ASP A 96 15.87 -12.60 -28.64
C ASP A 96 17.39 -12.66 -28.32
N THR A 97 18.12 -11.56 -28.48
CA THR A 97 19.58 -11.47 -28.29
C THR A 97 20.02 -10.41 -27.30
N HIS A 98 19.12 -9.51 -26.90
CA HIS A 98 19.41 -8.43 -25.94
C HIS A 98 18.48 -8.49 -24.73
N GLU A 99 19.09 -8.68 -23.56
CA GLU A 99 18.45 -8.53 -22.27
C GLU A 99 19.00 -7.26 -21.61
N GLU A 100 18.15 -6.30 -21.32
CA GLU A 100 18.51 -5.12 -20.53
C GLU A 100 18.11 -5.34 -19.09
N TYR A 101 19.07 -5.22 -18.18
CA TYR A 101 18.85 -5.37 -16.74
C TYR A 101 18.61 -3.99 -16.14
N GLU A 102 17.40 -3.74 -15.69
CA GLU A 102 17.11 -2.58 -14.85
C GLU A 102 17.43 -2.93 -13.40
N HIS A 103 18.45 -2.26 -12.85
CA HIS A 103 18.80 -2.38 -11.45
C HIS A 103 18.27 -1.16 -10.68
N GLY A 104 17.67 -1.41 -9.53
CA GLY A 104 17.16 -0.32 -8.74
C GLY A 104 16.50 -0.75 -7.44
N TYR A 105 15.65 0.13 -6.92
CA TYR A 105 14.88 -0.12 -5.72
C TYR A 105 13.41 0.25 -5.92
N LEU A 106 12.54 -0.57 -5.39
CA LEU A 106 11.13 -0.26 -5.22
C LEU A 106 10.91 0.20 -3.78
N ILE A 107 10.58 1.47 -3.61
CA ILE A 107 10.11 2.00 -2.34
C ILE A 107 8.59 1.93 -2.32
N THR A 108 8.04 1.27 -1.31
CA THR A 108 6.60 1.22 -1.08
C THR A 108 6.26 1.87 0.25
N LEU A 109 5.34 2.82 0.23
CA LEU A 109 4.85 3.55 1.39
C LEU A 109 3.40 3.16 1.64
N THR A 110 3.14 2.52 2.77
CA THR A 110 1.81 2.04 3.12
C THR A 110 1.28 2.81 4.32
N PRO A 111 0.06 3.37 4.25
CA PRO A 111 -0.57 3.99 5.39
C PRO A 111 -0.68 3.02 6.57
N ALA A 112 -0.10 3.38 7.71
CA ALA A 112 -0.14 2.62 8.92
C ALA A 112 -0.12 3.56 10.11
N TRP A 113 -1.02 3.38 11.06
CA TRP A 113 -1.01 4.16 12.29
C TRP A 113 0.03 3.67 13.29
N ASN A 114 0.33 2.39 13.21
CA ASN A 114 1.33 1.77 14.06
C ASN A 114 2.40 1.10 13.18
N LEU A 115 3.59 1.65 13.18
CA LEU A 115 4.75 1.16 12.43
C LEU A 115 5.16 -0.28 12.80
N ASN A 116 4.52 -0.86 13.81
CA ASN A 116 4.84 -2.19 14.32
C ASN A 116 4.15 -3.35 13.60
N LYS A 117 3.95 -3.33 12.28
CA LYS A 117 3.96 -4.58 11.51
C LYS A 117 2.74 -5.13 10.80
N GLN A 118 1.59 -4.52 10.80
CA GLN A 118 0.51 -5.06 9.95
C GLN A 118 -0.07 -3.97 9.04
N TYR A 119 0.28 -4.07 7.76
CA TYR A 119 -0.28 -3.19 6.74
C TYR A 119 -1.63 -3.73 6.31
N VAL A 120 -2.67 -2.95 6.44
CA VAL A 120 -3.94 -3.23 5.80
C VAL A 120 -3.96 -2.53 4.45
N THR A 121 -3.93 -3.29 3.38
CA THR A 121 -4.12 -2.73 2.05
C THR A 121 -5.61 -2.52 1.80
N LEU A 122 -5.98 -1.49 1.02
CA LEU A 122 -7.37 -1.28 0.59
C LEU A 122 -7.97 -2.53 -0.07
N LYS A 123 -7.13 -3.31 -0.75
CA LYS A 123 -7.52 -4.57 -1.37
C LYS A 123 -7.91 -5.62 -0.31
N SER A 124 -7.08 -5.81 0.73
CA SER A 124 -7.40 -6.74 1.81
C SER A 124 -8.62 -6.29 2.62
N LEU A 125 -8.77 -4.98 2.84
CA LEU A 125 -9.94 -4.40 3.48
C LEU A 125 -11.22 -4.69 2.67
N PHE A 126 -11.18 -4.51 1.36
CA PHE A 126 -12.31 -4.82 0.48
C PHE A 126 -12.73 -6.29 0.60
N PHE A 127 -11.78 -7.23 0.57
CA PHE A 127 -12.09 -8.65 0.74
C PHE A 127 -12.67 -8.97 2.12
N VAL A 128 -12.19 -8.33 3.18
CA VAL A 128 -12.76 -8.48 4.52
C VAL A 128 -14.22 -8.01 4.57
N ILE A 129 -14.50 -6.83 4.01
CA ILE A 129 -15.86 -6.27 3.97
C ILE A 129 -16.79 -7.18 3.15
N VAL A 130 -16.36 -7.58 1.95
CA VAL A 130 -17.16 -8.48 1.09
C VAL A 130 -17.41 -9.82 1.78
N GLY A 131 -16.40 -10.40 2.42
CA GLY A 131 -16.54 -11.64 3.19
C GLY A 131 -17.53 -11.49 4.34
N PHE A 132 -17.49 -10.37 5.06
CA PHE A 132 -18.39 -10.09 6.18
C PHE A 132 -19.86 -9.91 5.71
N VAL A 133 -20.06 -9.19 4.61
CA VAL A 133 -21.39 -9.03 3.99
C VAL A 133 -21.95 -10.38 3.51
N ALA A 134 -21.13 -11.21 2.87
CA ALA A 134 -21.53 -12.54 2.42
C ALA A 134 -21.91 -13.44 3.61
N LEU A 135 -21.18 -13.38 4.71
CA LEU A 135 -21.45 -14.16 5.91
C LEU A 135 -22.77 -13.74 6.57
N ILE A 136 -23.03 -12.43 6.71
CA ILE A 136 -24.30 -11.91 7.25
C ILE A 136 -25.46 -12.32 6.32
N SER A 137 -25.31 -12.18 5.01
CA SER A 137 -26.33 -12.56 4.04
C SER A 137 -26.64 -14.05 4.12
N GLY A 138 -25.63 -14.91 4.31
CA GLY A 138 -25.80 -16.35 4.50
C GLY A 138 -26.57 -16.69 5.79
N ILE A 139 -26.27 -16.00 6.90
CA ILE A 139 -26.98 -16.17 8.18
C ILE A 139 -28.45 -15.76 8.02
N VAL A 140 -28.70 -14.55 7.46
CA VAL A 140 -30.06 -14.04 7.24
C VAL A 140 -30.85 -15.00 6.36
N TRP A 141 -30.27 -15.48 5.26
CA TRP A 141 -30.91 -16.46 4.38
C TRP A 141 -31.24 -17.76 5.11
N SER A 142 -30.35 -18.28 5.92
CA SER A 142 -30.57 -19.49 6.69
C SER A 142 -31.71 -19.32 7.72
N VAL A 143 -31.78 -18.18 8.39
CA VAL A 143 -32.86 -17.84 9.31
C VAL A 143 -34.21 -17.80 8.59
N ILE A 144 -34.27 -17.11 7.45
CA ILE A 144 -35.49 -17.00 6.66
C ILE A 144 -35.94 -18.38 6.17
N LYS A 145 -35.02 -19.17 5.65
CA LYS A 145 -35.35 -20.47 5.03
C LYS A 145 -35.76 -21.54 6.04
N TYR A 146 -35.12 -21.56 7.21
CA TYR A 146 -35.29 -22.66 8.16
C TYR A 146 -36.07 -22.27 9.42
N LEU A 147 -35.94 -21.06 9.93
CA LEU A 147 -36.60 -20.67 11.18
C LEU A 147 -38.06 -20.19 10.93
N ILE A 148 -38.32 -19.43 9.91
CA ILE A 148 -39.66 -18.86 9.65
C ILE A 148 -40.70 -19.97 9.39
N PRO A 149 -40.42 -21.00 8.57
CA PRO A 149 -41.39 -22.09 8.39
C PRO A 149 -41.68 -22.84 9.68
N TYR A 150 -40.71 -23.01 10.57
CA TYR A 150 -40.90 -23.67 11.88
C TYR A 150 -41.83 -22.85 12.80
N ILE A 151 -41.75 -21.55 12.80
CA ILE A 151 -42.62 -20.67 13.60
C ILE A 151 -44.06 -20.74 13.08
N GLN A 152 -44.26 -20.84 11.76
CA GLN A 152 -45.60 -20.96 11.18
C GLN A 152 -46.30 -22.32 11.45
N ILE A 153 -45.55 -23.35 11.84
CA ILE A 153 -46.12 -24.65 12.22
C ILE A 153 -46.54 -24.69 13.69
N ILE A 154 -45.96 -23.81 14.52
CA ILE A 154 -46.18 -23.76 15.97
C ILE A 154 -47.30 -22.77 16.37
N CYS A 155 -47.61 -21.80 15.51
CA CYS A 155 -48.75 -20.89 15.66
C CYS A 155 -49.95 -21.35 14.86
#